data_47c51e0c3d5280720c4fff671c71ba0c
#
_entry.id   47c51e0c3d5280720c4fff671c71ba0c
#
_cell.length_a   1.000
_cell.length_b   1.000
_cell.length_c   1.000
_cell.angle_alpha   90.00
_cell.angle_beta   90.00
_cell.angle_gamma   90.00
#
_symmetry.space_group_name_H-M   'P 1'
#
loop_
_entity.id
_entity.type
_entity.pdbx_description
1 polymer ?
#
loop_
_entity_poly.entity_id
_entity_poly.type
_entity_poly.pdbx_seq_one_letter_code
_entity_poly.pdbx_strand_id
1 'polypeptide(L)'
;MDYITAREAAEKWGVSERRINQYCAEGRIPGAERFGGAWAIPAGAEKPGDPRKQKTQTAPPSAKQAPELFPGFMPLMNTPFCPGYCKETIARMEAGPKKDIALAEYHYFSGQAEKAMQETEGYLTAADGGIRLSACLLFAYACLTMGRIDHARSSLGEIRRTLASGGETDPAARAMEAFVAFAAAVLLHLPLPEKMPPAESFLPLLPPGLRAFALYVQAHYLYLKEDYANSAGMVEGALAMGASAYPIPAIYLHLVAVMDYMSLKATEKAQTHLLTAWKIARPDDLIEAFGEHHGLLGAMLEAAIKPDWPEDFKRIIDIT
;
A
#
# COMPACT_ATOMS: atom_id res chain seq x y z
N MET A 1 26.09 44.50 13.67
CA MET A 1 25.72 43.09 13.53
C MET A 1 26.90 42.27 14.00
N ASP A 2 26.67 41.34 14.92
CA ASP A 2 27.76 40.50 15.43
C ASP A 2 27.97 39.33 14.45
N TYR A 3 29.20 39.07 14.08
CA TYR A 3 29.60 37.98 13.21
C TYR A 3 30.40 36.93 13.96
N ILE A 4 30.24 35.68 13.60
CA ILE A 4 30.99 34.54 14.11
C ILE A 4 31.79 33.88 12.98
N THR A 5 32.86 33.18 13.35
CA THR A 5 33.71 32.44 12.42
C THR A 5 33.05 31.13 11.96
N ALA A 6 33.55 30.53 10.88
CA ALA A 6 33.07 29.20 10.41
C ALA A 6 33.31 28.13 11.50
N ARG A 7 34.30 28.25 12.32
CA ARG A 7 34.60 27.35 13.45
C ARG A 7 33.54 27.47 14.55
N GLU A 8 33.22 28.69 14.97
CA GLU A 8 32.18 28.95 15.99
C GLU A 8 30.80 28.52 15.50
N ALA A 9 30.47 28.75 14.24
CA ALA A 9 29.26 28.27 13.63
C ALA A 9 29.21 26.72 13.58
N ALA A 10 30.33 26.06 13.34
CA ALA A 10 30.45 24.60 13.34
C ALA A 10 30.17 24.02 14.74
N GLU A 11 30.70 24.62 15.77
CA GLU A 11 30.46 24.24 17.17
C GLU A 11 28.98 24.48 17.55
N LYS A 12 28.42 25.66 17.22
CA LYS A 12 27.04 26.04 17.51
C LYS A 12 26.01 25.10 16.85
N TRP A 13 26.28 24.63 15.63
CA TRP A 13 25.33 23.83 14.85
C TRP A 13 25.62 22.32 14.86
N GLY A 14 26.72 21.88 15.51
CA GLY A 14 27.10 20.47 15.62
C GLY A 14 27.44 19.85 14.26
N VAL A 15 28.21 20.58 13.42
CA VAL A 15 28.68 20.14 12.11
C VAL A 15 30.15 20.43 11.92
N SER A 16 30.81 19.85 10.91
CA SER A 16 32.21 20.15 10.63
C SER A 16 32.37 21.54 10.01
N GLU A 17 33.52 22.20 10.28
CA GLU A 17 33.86 23.50 9.68
C GLU A 17 33.86 23.46 8.14
N ARG A 18 34.31 22.33 7.55
CA ARG A 18 34.21 22.07 6.10
C ARG A 18 32.77 22.20 5.58
N ARG A 19 31.79 21.73 6.36
CA ARG A 19 30.37 21.82 6.00
C ARG A 19 29.86 23.25 6.06
N ILE A 20 30.32 24.05 7.03
CA ILE A 20 29.99 25.47 7.13
C ILE A 20 30.54 26.23 5.91
N ASN A 21 31.80 26.01 5.57
CA ASN A 21 32.45 26.62 4.41
C ASN A 21 31.69 26.28 3.12
N GLN A 22 31.20 25.05 2.99
CA GLN A 22 30.36 24.63 1.87
C GLN A 22 29.03 25.38 1.85
N TYR A 23 28.34 25.52 2.97
CA TYR A 23 27.08 26.28 3.05
C TYR A 23 27.24 27.75 2.70
N CYS A 24 28.35 28.36 3.11
CA CYS A 24 28.67 29.74 2.74
C CYS A 24 28.95 29.86 1.23
N ALA A 25 29.74 28.94 0.66
CA ALA A 25 30.06 28.94 -0.77
C ALA A 25 28.83 28.69 -1.65
N GLU A 26 27.86 27.93 -1.18
CA GLU A 26 26.58 27.66 -1.84
C GLU A 26 25.53 28.77 -1.61
N GLY A 27 25.87 29.85 -0.89
CA GLY A 27 24.95 30.96 -0.59
C GLY A 27 23.78 30.58 0.33
N ARG A 28 23.89 29.49 1.09
CA ARG A 28 22.82 28.95 1.92
C ARG A 28 22.70 29.57 3.30
N ILE A 29 23.65 30.40 3.68
CA ILE A 29 23.63 31.20 4.92
C ILE A 29 23.41 32.65 4.53
N PRO A 30 22.20 33.21 4.71
CA PRO A 30 21.92 34.60 4.39
C PRO A 30 22.83 35.54 5.19
N GLY A 31 23.44 36.51 4.51
CA GLY A 31 24.31 37.49 5.14
C GLY A 31 25.72 36.99 5.48
N ALA A 32 26.13 35.79 5.06
CA ALA A 32 27.52 35.36 5.16
C ALA A 32 28.40 36.08 4.15
N GLU A 33 29.49 36.72 4.61
CA GLU A 33 30.40 37.49 3.81
C GLU A 33 31.84 36.96 3.92
N ARG A 34 32.65 37.19 2.89
CA ARG A 34 34.04 36.72 2.87
C ARG A 34 35.01 37.84 3.22
N PHE A 35 35.71 37.71 4.33
CA PHE A 35 36.71 38.64 4.81
C PHE A 35 38.09 37.99 4.84
N GLY A 36 39.05 38.53 4.09
CA GLY A 36 40.46 38.10 4.15
C GLY A 36 40.69 36.58 3.98
N GLY A 37 39.84 35.90 3.25
CA GLY A 37 39.97 34.42 3.05
C GLY A 37 39.11 33.57 3.99
N ALA A 38 38.55 34.14 5.07
CA ALA A 38 37.66 33.47 6.02
C ALA A 38 36.19 33.91 5.81
N TRP A 39 35.24 33.10 6.24
CA TRP A 39 33.82 33.46 6.22
C TRP A 39 33.41 34.13 7.54
N ALA A 40 32.75 35.27 7.45
CA ALA A 40 32.04 35.95 8.53
C ALA A 40 30.58 35.63 8.43
N ILE A 41 29.99 35.01 9.44
CA ILE A 41 28.63 34.50 9.46
C ILE A 41 27.85 35.31 10.51
N PRO A 42 26.66 35.87 10.19
CA PRO A 42 25.86 36.56 11.19
C PRO A 42 25.59 35.67 12.42
N ALA A 43 25.82 36.17 13.61
CA ALA A 43 25.67 35.40 14.86
C ALA A 43 24.23 34.90 15.07
N GLY A 44 23.23 35.58 14.48
CA GLY A 44 21.82 35.18 14.47
C GLY A 44 21.41 34.24 13.34
N ALA A 45 22.35 33.82 12.47
CA ALA A 45 22.02 32.90 11.40
C ALA A 45 21.59 31.53 11.93
N GLU A 46 20.63 30.91 11.25
CA GLU A 46 20.17 29.55 11.56
C GLU A 46 20.89 28.52 10.69
N LYS A 47 20.99 27.28 11.22
CA LYS A 47 21.59 26.17 10.49
C LYS A 47 20.79 25.87 9.23
N PRO A 48 21.41 25.90 8.02
CA PRO A 48 20.72 25.52 6.80
C PRO A 48 20.22 24.07 6.86
N GLY A 49 18.96 23.86 6.49
CA GLY A 49 18.36 22.52 6.44
C GLY A 49 19.16 21.56 5.56
N ASP A 50 19.28 20.30 5.93
CA ASP A 50 19.94 19.29 5.09
C ASP A 50 19.05 18.99 3.87
N PRO A 51 19.53 19.23 2.61
CA PRO A 51 18.76 18.95 1.41
C PRO A 51 18.35 17.47 1.30
N ARG A 52 19.09 16.58 1.96
CA ARG A 52 18.74 15.14 2.01
C ARG A 52 17.56 14.86 2.95
N LYS A 53 17.37 15.66 4.00
CA LYS A 53 16.21 15.57 4.90
C LYS A 53 14.96 16.26 4.34
N GLN A 54 15.13 17.27 3.49
CA GLN A 54 14.00 17.91 2.80
C GLN A 54 13.42 17.04 1.68
N LYS A 55 14.21 16.13 1.08
CA LYS A 55 13.68 15.13 0.12
C LYS A 55 12.77 14.08 0.76
N THR A 56 12.71 13.99 2.08
CA THR A 56 11.84 13.04 2.80
C THR A 56 10.51 13.66 3.24
N GLN A 57 10.25 14.94 2.95
CA GLN A 57 8.98 15.62 3.29
C GLN A 57 8.29 16.33 2.11
N THR A 58 8.86 16.29 0.92
CA THR A 58 8.11 16.59 -0.29
C THR A 58 7.41 15.32 -0.73
N ALA A 59 6.10 15.40 -0.85
CA ALA A 59 5.32 14.41 -1.59
C ALA A 59 6.09 13.97 -2.84
N PRO A 60 6.11 12.68 -3.20
CA PRO A 60 6.82 12.23 -4.39
C PRO A 60 6.41 13.14 -5.56
N PRO A 61 7.35 13.55 -6.45
CA PRO A 61 6.99 14.35 -7.61
C PRO A 61 5.85 13.62 -8.29
N SER A 62 4.75 14.36 -8.53
CA SER A 62 3.62 13.88 -9.32
C SER A 62 4.18 13.16 -10.54
N ALA A 63 4.30 11.84 -10.47
CA ALA A 63 4.47 11.03 -11.65
C ALA A 63 3.33 11.48 -12.56
N LYS A 64 3.63 11.88 -13.80
CA LYS A 64 2.61 12.09 -14.83
C LYS A 64 1.71 10.88 -14.72
N GLN A 65 0.53 11.07 -14.15
CA GLN A 65 -0.43 10.00 -13.95
C GLN A 65 -0.63 9.36 -15.31
N ALA A 66 -0.26 8.09 -15.43
CA ALA A 66 -0.76 7.29 -16.53
C ALA A 66 -2.29 7.51 -16.54
N PRO A 67 -2.93 7.64 -17.70
CA PRO A 67 -4.37 7.85 -17.75
C PRO A 67 -5.02 6.82 -16.82
N GLU A 68 -5.80 7.31 -15.84
CA GLU A 68 -6.52 6.44 -14.91
C GLU A 68 -7.48 5.60 -15.75
N LEU A 69 -7.15 4.34 -15.85
CA LEU A 69 -7.80 3.40 -16.74
C LEU A 69 -9.23 3.12 -16.43
N PHE A 70 -9.50 3.01 -15.16
CA PHE A 70 -10.81 2.97 -14.54
C PHE A 70 -10.81 3.99 -13.42
N PRO A 71 -11.07 5.27 -13.70
CA PRO A 71 -11.14 6.28 -12.66
C PRO A 71 -12.16 5.84 -11.62
N GLY A 72 -11.72 5.79 -10.37
CA GLY A 72 -12.58 5.31 -9.27
C GLY A 72 -12.50 3.81 -8.96
N PHE A 73 -11.63 3.02 -9.63
CA PHE A 73 -11.40 1.62 -9.24
C PHE A 73 -10.59 1.53 -7.95
N MET A 74 -11.14 0.83 -6.94
CA MET A 74 -10.53 0.61 -5.62
C MET A 74 -9.85 1.88 -5.07
N PRO A 75 -10.62 2.95 -4.85
CA PRO A 75 -10.09 4.29 -4.59
C PRO A 75 -9.27 4.37 -3.30
N LEU A 76 -9.65 3.65 -2.23
CA LEU A 76 -8.89 3.64 -0.98
C LEU A 76 -7.57 2.88 -1.14
N MET A 77 -7.58 1.72 -1.77
CA MET A 77 -6.38 0.92 -2.06
C MET A 77 -5.36 1.72 -2.89
N ASN A 78 -5.83 2.58 -3.80
CA ASN A 78 -4.99 3.41 -4.66
C ASN A 78 -4.64 4.79 -4.06
N THR A 79 -5.10 5.10 -2.86
CA THR A 79 -4.77 6.35 -2.17
C THR A 79 -3.70 6.10 -1.11
N PRO A 80 -2.54 6.78 -1.19
CA PRO A 80 -1.53 6.68 -0.13
C PRO A 80 -2.03 7.42 1.13
N PHE A 81 -1.86 6.80 2.29
CA PHE A 81 -2.14 7.42 3.58
C PHE A 81 -1.19 6.90 4.66
N CYS A 82 -1.08 7.62 5.78
CA CYS A 82 -0.32 7.15 6.93
C CYS A 82 -1.21 6.29 7.83
N PRO A 83 -0.68 5.25 8.48
CA PRO A 83 -1.41 4.49 9.49
C PRO A 83 -2.04 5.41 10.56
N GLY A 84 -3.30 5.17 10.86
CA GLY A 84 -4.11 6.00 11.76
C GLY A 84 -4.91 7.11 11.06
N TYR A 85 -4.74 7.29 9.75
CA TYR A 85 -5.40 8.36 8.98
C TYR A 85 -6.35 7.86 7.89
N CYS A 86 -6.73 6.60 7.89
CA CYS A 86 -7.60 6.01 6.88
C CYS A 86 -8.95 6.74 6.80
N LYS A 87 -9.66 6.85 7.91
CA LYS A 87 -10.97 7.52 7.98
C LYS A 87 -10.89 9.00 7.60
N GLU A 88 -9.85 9.69 8.02
CA GLU A 88 -9.61 11.08 7.67
C GLU A 88 -9.34 11.25 6.17
N THR A 89 -8.58 10.32 5.58
CA THR A 89 -8.33 10.27 4.14
C THR A 89 -9.62 10.11 3.36
N ILE A 90 -10.50 9.18 3.76
CA ILE A 90 -11.83 9.00 3.15
C ILE A 90 -12.67 10.26 3.35
N ALA A 91 -12.65 10.87 4.54
CA ALA A 91 -13.45 12.06 4.82
C ALA A 91 -13.11 13.25 3.89
N ARG A 92 -11.83 13.37 3.50
CA ARG A 92 -11.33 14.40 2.57
C ARG A 92 -11.68 14.16 1.10
N MET A 93 -12.14 12.96 0.73
CA MET A 93 -12.60 12.70 -0.63
C MET A 93 -13.88 13.48 -0.92
N GLU A 94 -14.05 13.90 -2.17
CA GLU A 94 -15.29 14.52 -2.63
C GLU A 94 -16.48 13.57 -2.43
N ALA A 95 -17.64 14.13 -2.04
CA ALA A 95 -18.87 13.34 -1.89
C ALA A 95 -19.29 12.73 -3.23
N GLY A 96 -19.65 11.46 -3.23
CA GLY A 96 -20.09 10.73 -4.40
C GLY A 96 -19.59 9.29 -4.46
N PRO A 97 -19.87 8.59 -5.54
CA PRO A 97 -19.62 7.14 -5.67
C PRO A 97 -18.21 6.70 -5.31
N LYS A 98 -17.19 7.51 -5.66
CA LYS A 98 -15.78 7.21 -5.33
C LYS A 98 -15.55 7.15 -3.83
N LYS A 99 -16.12 8.07 -3.06
CA LYS A 99 -16.04 8.11 -1.60
C LYS A 99 -16.81 6.95 -0.97
N ASP A 100 -17.99 6.64 -1.52
CA ASP A 100 -18.81 5.56 -1.01
C ASP A 100 -18.12 4.19 -1.20
N ILE A 101 -17.49 3.99 -2.36
CA ILE A 101 -16.66 2.80 -2.60
C ILE A 101 -15.44 2.77 -1.65
N ALA A 102 -14.76 3.90 -1.42
CA ALA A 102 -13.64 3.95 -0.47
C ALA A 102 -14.08 3.59 0.97
N LEU A 103 -15.29 3.96 1.34
CA LEU A 103 -15.88 3.60 2.63
C LEU A 103 -16.21 2.09 2.68
N ALA A 104 -16.76 1.54 1.62
CA ALA A 104 -17.02 0.11 1.50
C ALA A 104 -15.71 -0.72 1.53
N GLU A 105 -14.64 -0.25 0.88
CA GLU A 105 -13.29 -0.83 1.00
C GLU A 105 -12.85 -0.85 2.47
N TYR A 106 -12.96 0.29 3.16
CA TYR A 106 -12.62 0.39 4.57
C TYR A 106 -13.40 -0.63 5.42
N HIS A 107 -14.72 -0.74 5.21
CA HIS A 107 -15.52 -1.69 5.96
C HIS A 107 -15.13 -3.14 5.68
N TYR A 108 -14.86 -3.48 4.40
CA TYR A 108 -14.34 -4.80 4.07
C TYR A 108 -13.02 -5.09 4.77
N PHE A 109 -12.01 -4.24 4.58
CA PHE A 109 -10.69 -4.47 5.16
C PHE A 109 -10.63 -4.37 6.70
N SER A 110 -11.68 -3.83 7.33
CA SER A 110 -11.83 -3.81 8.79
C SER A 110 -12.70 -4.95 9.35
N GLY A 111 -12.93 -6.02 8.58
CA GLY A 111 -13.67 -7.20 9.03
C GLY A 111 -15.19 -6.99 9.10
N GLN A 112 -15.75 -5.99 8.41
CA GLN A 112 -17.17 -5.67 8.40
C GLN A 112 -17.81 -6.04 7.06
N ALA A 113 -17.66 -7.31 6.64
CA ALA A 113 -18.08 -7.81 5.33
C ALA A 113 -19.55 -7.54 5.02
N GLU A 114 -20.47 -7.72 5.99
CA GLU A 114 -21.89 -7.46 5.78
C GLU A 114 -22.17 -6.00 5.42
N LYS A 115 -21.48 -5.08 6.08
CA LYS A 115 -21.63 -3.64 5.82
C LYS A 115 -21.06 -3.25 4.48
N ALA A 116 -19.88 -3.77 4.13
CA ALA A 116 -19.28 -3.57 2.81
C ALA A 116 -20.19 -4.09 1.69
N MET A 117 -20.82 -5.24 1.88
CA MET A 117 -21.81 -5.80 0.94
C MET A 117 -23.00 -4.86 0.75
N GLN A 118 -23.61 -4.39 1.84
CA GLN A 118 -24.77 -3.48 1.78
C GLN A 118 -24.44 -2.15 1.09
N GLU A 119 -23.27 -1.58 1.35
CA GLU A 119 -22.83 -0.31 0.75
C GLU A 119 -22.53 -0.43 -0.74
N THR A 120 -22.09 -1.60 -1.20
CA THR A 120 -21.73 -1.81 -2.61
C THR A 120 -22.92 -2.23 -3.48
N GLU A 121 -24.02 -2.74 -2.90
CA GLU A 121 -25.17 -3.28 -3.64
C GLU A 121 -25.74 -2.28 -4.64
N GLY A 122 -25.88 -1.01 -4.28
CA GLY A 122 -26.41 0.05 -5.15
C GLY A 122 -25.49 0.41 -6.33
N TYR A 123 -24.22 -0.04 -6.31
CA TYR A 123 -23.21 0.28 -7.32
C TYR A 123 -22.89 -0.88 -8.28
N LEU A 124 -23.50 -2.05 -8.11
CA LEU A 124 -23.25 -3.24 -8.95
C LEU A 124 -23.53 -3.01 -10.43
N THR A 125 -24.41 -2.05 -10.76
CA THR A 125 -24.78 -1.68 -12.13
C THR A 125 -24.44 -0.22 -12.46
N ALA A 126 -23.51 0.40 -11.72
CA ALA A 126 -23.10 1.78 -11.94
C ALA A 126 -22.65 2.00 -13.39
N ALA A 127 -22.92 3.18 -13.94
CA ALA A 127 -22.50 3.55 -15.29
C ALA A 127 -20.96 3.67 -15.40
N ASP A 128 -20.32 4.19 -14.36
CA ASP A 128 -18.86 4.23 -14.27
C ASP A 128 -18.29 2.82 -14.08
N GLY A 129 -17.43 2.40 -15.02
CA GLY A 129 -16.83 1.06 -15.02
C GLY A 129 -15.92 0.77 -13.84
N GLY A 130 -15.17 1.78 -13.35
CA GLY A 130 -14.28 1.63 -12.19
C GLY A 130 -15.06 1.44 -10.89
N ILE A 131 -16.10 2.24 -10.70
CA ILE A 131 -17.03 2.13 -9.56
C ILE A 131 -17.73 0.77 -9.58
N ARG A 132 -18.29 0.39 -10.74
CA ARG A 132 -18.97 -0.90 -10.90
C ARG A 132 -18.06 -2.09 -10.61
N LEU A 133 -16.83 -2.10 -11.16
CA LEU A 133 -15.86 -3.17 -10.90
C LEU A 133 -15.47 -3.26 -9.43
N SER A 134 -15.23 -2.12 -8.77
CA SER A 134 -14.93 -2.08 -7.34
C SER A 134 -16.08 -2.63 -6.51
N ALA A 135 -17.30 -2.16 -6.77
CA ALA A 135 -18.50 -2.64 -6.10
C ALA A 135 -18.66 -4.15 -6.26
N CYS A 136 -18.53 -4.65 -7.49
CA CYS A 136 -18.67 -6.08 -7.77
C CYS A 136 -17.59 -6.92 -7.08
N LEU A 137 -16.33 -6.45 -7.02
CA LEU A 137 -15.26 -7.16 -6.32
C LEU A 137 -15.51 -7.21 -4.80
N LEU A 138 -15.76 -6.06 -4.18
CA LEU A 138 -16.01 -5.98 -2.74
C LEU A 138 -17.25 -6.79 -2.34
N PHE A 139 -18.33 -6.69 -3.13
CA PHE A 139 -19.53 -7.49 -2.92
C PHE A 139 -19.25 -8.99 -3.03
N ALA A 140 -18.48 -9.41 -4.05
CA ALA A 140 -18.13 -10.81 -4.23
C ALA A 140 -17.30 -11.34 -3.04
N TYR A 141 -16.26 -10.61 -2.64
CA TYR A 141 -15.43 -11.03 -1.50
C TYR A 141 -16.23 -11.03 -0.19
N ALA A 142 -17.01 -9.99 0.09
CA ALA A 142 -17.86 -9.94 1.26
C ALA A 142 -18.88 -11.10 1.29
N CYS A 143 -19.48 -11.44 0.13
CA CYS A 143 -20.35 -12.60 0.01
C CYS A 143 -19.64 -13.93 0.25
N LEU A 144 -18.37 -14.07 -0.21
CA LEU A 144 -17.57 -15.28 0.04
C LEU A 144 -17.27 -15.43 1.52
N THR A 145 -16.82 -14.37 2.21
CA THR A 145 -16.60 -14.35 3.65
C THR A 145 -17.85 -14.77 4.43
N MET A 146 -19.04 -14.37 3.96
CA MET A 146 -20.33 -14.73 4.60
C MET A 146 -20.92 -16.06 4.11
N GLY A 147 -20.22 -16.83 3.26
CA GLY A 147 -20.72 -18.09 2.70
C GLY A 147 -21.84 -17.94 1.67
N ARG A 148 -22.10 -16.73 1.13
CA ARG A 148 -23.17 -16.45 0.16
C ARG A 148 -22.67 -16.69 -1.27
N ILE A 149 -22.36 -17.94 -1.61
CA ILE A 149 -21.66 -18.36 -2.83
C ILE A 149 -22.38 -17.93 -4.12
N ASP A 150 -23.71 -18.01 -4.17
CA ASP A 150 -24.47 -17.68 -5.38
C ASP A 150 -24.43 -16.18 -5.69
N HIS A 151 -24.48 -15.33 -4.67
CA HIS A 151 -24.35 -13.90 -4.82
C HIS A 151 -22.93 -13.52 -5.31
N ALA A 152 -21.89 -14.13 -4.73
CA ALA A 152 -20.51 -13.95 -5.19
C ALA A 152 -20.35 -14.35 -6.66
N ARG A 153 -20.90 -15.50 -7.07
CA ARG A 153 -20.85 -15.97 -8.47
C ARG A 153 -21.54 -15.01 -9.43
N SER A 154 -22.71 -14.49 -9.05
CA SER A 154 -23.43 -13.50 -9.85
C SER A 154 -22.61 -12.23 -10.06
N SER A 155 -21.97 -11.72 -8.99
CA SER A 155 -21.12 -10.53 -9.04
C SER A 155 -19.86 -10.74 -9.88
N LEU A 156 -19.22 -11.90 -9.78
CA LEU A 156 -18.08 -12.26 -10.64
C LEU A 156 -18.48 -12.35 -12.13
N GLY A 157 -19.71 -12.74 -12.41
CA GLY A 157 -20.30 -12.71 -13.77
C GLY A 157 -20.42 -11.27 -14.31
N GLU A 158 -20.78 -10.31 -13.46
CA GLU A 158 -20.85 -8.89 -13.84
C GLU A 158 -19.46 -8.30 -14.11
N ILE A 159 -18.46 -8.66 -13.29
CA ILE A 159 -17.06 -8.27 -13.53
C ILE A 159 -16.61 -8.70 -14.93
N ARG A 160 -16.84 -9.96 -15.31
CA ARG A 160 -16.49 -10.46 -16.64
C ARG A 160 -17.18 -9.68 -17.75
N ARG A 161 -18.46 -9.36 -17.60
CA ARG A 161 -19.22 -8.57 -18.60
C ARG A 161 -18.66 -7.16 -18.72
N THR A 162 -18.35 -6.51 -17.59
CA THR A 162 -17.80 -5.15 -17.56
C THR A 162 -16.43 -5.08 -18.24
N LEU A 163 -15.56 -6.04 -17.96
CA LEU A 163 -14.23 -6.10 -18.58
C LEU A 163 -14.33 -6.37 -20.09
N ALA A 164 -15.19 -7.29 -20.51
CA ALA A 164 -15.42 -7.59 -21.93
C ALA A 164 -15.97 -6.39 -22.71
N SER A 165 -16.73 -5.48 -22.08
CA SER A 165 -17.28 -4.28 -22.72
C SER A 165 -16.26 -3.17 -22.98
N GLY A 166 -15.06 -3.23 -22.36
CA GLY A 166 -13.99 -2.23 -22.49
C GLY A 166 -13.27 -2.23 -23.84
N GLY A 167 -13.57 -3.16 -24.73
CA GLY A 167 -12.99 -3.28 -26.06
C GLY A 167 -11.62 -3.98 -26.09
N GLU A 168 -11.41 -4.87 -27.05
CA GLU A 168 -10.17 -5.64 -27.21
C GLU A 168 -8.90 -4.79 -27.49
N THR A 169 -9.07 -3.49 -27.78
CA THR A 169 -8.00 -2.59 -28.21
C THR A 169 -7.38 -1.76 -27.08
N ASP A 170 -8.05 -1.61 -25.94
CA ASP A 170 -7.52 -0.83 -24.82
C ASP A 170 -6.52 -1.65 -23.98
N PRO A 171 -5.21 -1.29 -24.03
CA PRO A 171 -4.17 -2.03 -23.30
C PRO A 171 -4.43 -2.12 -21.81
N ALA A 172 -5.14 -1.19 -21.37
CA ALA A 172 -5.36 -0.97 -20.00
C ALA A 172 -6.58 -1.73 -19.48
N ALA A 173 -7.65 -1.84 -20.21
CA ALA A 173 -8.76 -2.76 -19.94
C ALA A 173 -8.22 -4.20 -19.90
N ARG A 174 -7.35 -4.57 -20.83
CA ARG A 174 -6.68 -5.88 -20.84
C ARG A 174 -5.78 -6.11 -19.62
N ALA A 175 -5.07 -5.09 -19.13
CA ALA A 175 -4.27 -5.20 -17.93
C ALA A 175 -5.13 -5.46 -16.68
N MET A 176 -6.28 -4.80 -16.59
CA MET A 176 -7.24 -5.03 -15.52
C MET A 176 -7.86 -6.42 -15.59
N GLU A 177 -8.25 -6.86 -16.79
CA GLU A 177 -8.78 -8.22 -17.01
C GLU A 177 -7.74 -9.27 -16.62
N ALA A 178 -6.50 -9.10 -17.05
CA ALA A 178 -5.39 -9.98 -16.68
C ALA A 178 -5.17 -10.02 -15.17
N PHE A 179 -5.16 -8.86 -14.51
CA PHE A 179 -5.02 -8.77 -13.06
C PHE A 179 -6.17 -9.49 -12.34
N VAL A 180 -7.42 -9.22 -12.70
CA VAL A 180 -8.58 -9.84 -12.05
C VAL A 180 -8.58 -11.35 -12.25
N ALA A 181 -8.28 -11.82 -13.47
CA ALA A 181 -8.19 -13.25 -13.77
C ALA A 181 -7.06 -13.93 -12.98
N PHE A 182 -5.90 -13.28 -12.88
CA PHE A 182 -4.76 -13.76 -12.13
C PHE A 182 -5.06 -13.80 -10.62
N ALA A 183 -5.57 -12.70 -10.06
CA ALA A 183 -5.92 -12.62 -8.65
C ALA A 183 -6.98 -13.67 -8.27
N ALA A 184 -8.04 -13.82 -9.07
CA ALA A 184 -9.06 -14.84 -8.83
C ALA A 184 -8.48 -16.26 -8.87
N ALA A 185 -7.60 -16.57 -9.82
CA ALA A 185 -6.99 -17.88 -9.92
C ALA A 185 -6.10 -18.19 -8.69
N VAL A 186 -5.25 -17.24 -8.30
CA VAL A 186 -4.30 -17.45 -7.19
C VAL A 186 -5.02 -17.48 -5.84
N LEU A 187 -5.86 -16.48 -5.56
CA LEU A 187 -6.51 -16.34 -4.24
C LEU A 187 -7.63 -17.38 -4.00
N LEU A 188 -8.24 -17.90 -5.06
CA LEU A 188 -9.24 -18.95 -4.96
C LEU A 188 -8.68 -20.34 -5.27
N HIS A 189 -7.36 -20.48 -5.39
CA HIS A 189 -6.66 -21.73 -5.71
C HIS A 189 -7.20 -22.42 -6.99
N LEU A 190 -7.53 -21.63 -8.00
CA LEU A 190 -7.99 -22.12 -9.30
C LEU A 190 -6.80 -22.26 -10.29
N PRO A 191 -6.94 -23.09 -11.33
CA PRO A 191 -5.94 -23.14 -12.40
C PRO A 191 -5.81 -21.77 -13.07
N LEU A 192 -4.55 -21.36 -13.37
CA LEU A 192 -4.32 -20.18 -14.18
C LEU A 192 -4.92 -20.35 -15.57
N PRO A 193 -5.49 -19.29 -16.18
CA PRO A 193 -5.93 -19.32 -17.56
C PRO A 193 -4.81 -19.70 -18.53
N GLU A 194 -5.08 -20.56 -19.53
CA GLU A 194 -4.08 -21.04 -20.50
C GLU A 194 -3.38 -19.91 -21.27
N LYS A 195 -4.08 -18.78 -21.48
CA LYS A 195 -3.56 -17.60 -22.20
C LYS A 195 -3.30 -16.43 -21.27
N MET A 196 -2.83 -16.70 -20.05
CA MET A 196 -2.47 -15.64 -19.10
C MET A 196 -1.28 -14.83 -19.64
N PRO A 197 -1.39 -13.50 -19.81
CA PRO A 197 -0.25 -12.68 -20.21
C PRO A 197 0.79 -12.64 -19.08
N PRO A 198 2.10 -12.50 -19.42
CA PRO A 198 3.13 -12.41 -18.40
C PRO A 198 2.95 -11.14 -17.55
N ALA A 199 3.29 -11.22 -16.26
CA ALA A 199 3.07 -10.14 -15.29
C ALA A 199 3.72 -8.82 -15.73
N GLU A 200 4.88 -8.86 -16.36
CA GLU A 200 5.61 -7.70 -16.87
C GLU A 200 4.82 -6.90 -17.91
N SER A 201 3.86 -7.52 -18.59
CA SER A 201 3.07 -6.85 -19.61
C SER A 201 1.89 -6.05 -19.05
N PHE A 202 1.36 -6.41 -17.89
CA PHE A 202 0.18 -5.73 -17.33
C PHE A 202 0.46 -4.96 -16.03
N LEU A 203 1.41 -5.40 -15.19
CA LEU A 203 1.72 -4.72 -13.92
C LEU A 203 2.04 -3.22 -14.09
N PRO A 204 2.86 -2.79 -15.08
CA PRO A 204 3.18 -1.38 -15.24
C PRO A 204 1.97 -0.49 -15.58
N LEU A 205 0.91 -1.11 -16.12
CA LEU A 205 -0.31 -0.41 -16.53
C LEU A 205 -1.30 -0.23 -15.38
N LEU A 206 -1.12 -0.92 -14.25
CA LEU A 206 -1.99 -0.81 -13.09
C LEU A 206 -1.67 0.46 -12.27
N PRO A 207 -2.69 1.09 -11.65
CA PRO A 207 -2.47 2.14 -10.66
C PRO A 207 -1.54 1.69 -9.53
N PRO A 208 -0.79 2.61 -8.89
CA PRO A 208 0.30 2.21 -7.98
C PRO A 208 -0.12 1.33 -6.81
N GLY A 209 -1.24 1.61 -6.14
CA GLY A 209 -1.74 0.77 -5.04
C GLY A 209 -2.20 -0.60 -5.52
N LEU A 210 -2.92 -0.65 -6.64
CA LEU A 210 -3.35 -1.91 -7.24
C LEU A 210 -2.16 -2.72 -7.76
N ARG A 211 -1.13 -2.06 -8.28
CA ARG A 211 0.13 -2.71 -8.68
C ARG A 211 0.82 -3.35 -7.48
N ALA A 212 0.85 -2.65 -6.34
CA ALA A 212 1.39 -3.20 -5.10
C ALA A 212 0.59 -4.44 -4.65
N PHE A 213 -0.75 -4.42 -4.77
CA PHE A 213 -1.59 -5.58 -4.48
C PHE A 213 -1.36 -6.72 -5.50
N ALA A 214 -1.18 -6.41 -6.78
CA ALA A 214 -0.85 -7.41 -7.79
C ALA A 214 0.51 -8.07 -7.54
N LEU A 215 1.49 -7.33 -7.01
CA LEU A 215 2.77 -7.90 -6.56
C LEU A 215 2.60 -8.81 -5.34
N TYR A 216 1.69 -8.50 -4.42
CA TYR A 216 1.30 -9.44 -3.36
C TYR A 216 0.74 -10.74 -3.95
N VAL A 217 -0.19 -10.65 -4.91
CA VAL A 217 -0.78 -11.84 -5.55
C VAL A 217 0.31 -12.67 -6.25
N GLN A 218 1.26 -12.02 -6.92
CA GLN A 218 2.39 -12.70 -7.58
C GLN A 218 3.30 -13.37 -6.56
N ALA A 219 3.62 -12.71 -5.45
CA ALA A 219 4.39 -13.29 -4.36
C ALA A 219 3.66 -14.49 -3.74
N HIS A 220 2.36 -14.36 -3.48
CA HIS A 220 1.53 -15.46 -2.99
C HIS A 220 1.51 -16.66 -3.96
N TYR A 221 1.46 -16.40 -5.27
CA TYR A 221 1.60 -17.46 -6.27
C TYR A 221 2.95 -18.19 -6.20
N LEU A 222 4.05 -17.45 -6.03
CA LEU A 222 5.37 -18.04 -5.81
C LEU A 222 5.43 -18.88 -4.53
N TYR A 223 4.82 -18.38 -3.44
CA TYR A 223 4.67 -19.12 -2.19
C TYR A 223 3.95 -20.46 -2.42
N LEU A 224 2.84 -20.47 -3.16
CA LEU A 224 2.11 -21.70 -3.50
C LEU A 224 2.91 -22.67 -4.39
N LYS A 225 3.93 -22.16 -5.08
CA LYS A 225 4.90 -22.96 -5.84
C LYS A 225 6.12 -23.38 -5.02
N GLU A 226 6.11 -23.12 -3.71
CA GLU A 226 7.23 -23.37 -2.80
C GLU A 226 8.51 -22.59 -3.14
N ASP A 227 8.39 -21.55 -3.96
CA ASP A 227 9.50 -20.64 -4.33
C ASP A 227 9.59 -19.46 -3.35
N TYR A 228 9.77 -19.79 -2.09
CA TYR A 228 9.73 -18.85 -0.97
C TYR A 228 10.80 -17.75 -1.06
N ALA A 229 11.98 -18.08 -1.58
CA ALA A 229 13.07 -17.10 -1.67
C ALA A 229 12.78 -16.01 -2.71
N ASN A 230 12.24 -16.37 -3.86
CA ASN A 230 11.84 -15.40 -4.88
C ASN A 230 10.60 -14.61 -4.47
N SER A 231 9.65 -15.26 -3.79
CA SER A 231 8.49 -14.58 -3.18
C SER A 231 8.94 -13.51 -2.19
N ALA A 232 9.74 -13.85 -1.19
CA ALA A 232 10.27 -12.90 -0.21
C ALA A 232 11.07 -11.77 -0.86
N GLY A 233 11.94 -12.08 -1.83
CA GLY A 233 12.71 -11.08 -2.57
C GLY A 233 11.82 -10.10 -3.35
N MET A 234 10.73 -10.57 -3.95
CA MET A 234 9.74 -9.74 -4.63
C MET A 234 9.02 -8.81 -3.65
N VAL A 235 8.61 -9.30 -2.49
CA VAL A 235 7.97 -8.48 -1.45
C VAL A 235 8.90 -7.38 -0.96
N GLU A 236 10.13 -7.71 -0.62
CA GLU A 236 11.10 -6.72 -0.15
C GLU A 236 11.38 -5.66 -1.23
N GLY A 237 11.51 -6.09 -2.48
CA GLY A 237 11.65 -5.18 -3.62
C GLY A 237 10.45 -4.26 -3.78
N ALA A 238 9.22 -4.78 -3.71
CA ALA A 238 8.00 -3.99 -3.82
C ALA A 238 7.90 -2.93 -2.70
N LEU A 239 8.16 -3.32 -1.45
CA LEU A 239 8.14 -2.42 -0.30
C LEU A 239 9.22 -1.32 -0.42
N ALA A 240 10.43 -1.68 -0.85
CA ALA A 240 11.53 -0.73 -1.07
C ALA A 240 11.25 0.26 -2.22
N MET A 241 10.49 -0.16 -3.24
CA MET A 241 10.09 0.67 -4.39
C MET A 241 8.85 1.52 -4.15
N GLY A 242 8.31 1.55 -2.93
CA GLY A 242 7.26 2.49 -2.53
C GLY A 242 5.87 1.89 -2.28
N ALA A 243 5.71 0.55 -2.32
CA ALA A 243 4.45 -0.09 -1.94
C ALA A 243 4.04 0.23 -0.49
N SER A 244 5.00 0.52 0.39
CA SER A 244 4.77 0.95 1.78
C SER A 244 3.93 2.24 1.93
N ALA A 245 3.78 3.04 0.86
CA ALA A 245 2.93 4.22 0.86
C ALA A 245 1.42 3.88 0.83
N TYR A 246 1.08 2.65 0.48
CA TYR A 246 -0.28 2.14 0.33
C TYR A 246 -0.57 1.08 1.42
N PRO A 247 -1.16 1.46 2.57
CA PRO A 247 -1.26 0.57 3.73
C PRO A 247 -1.94 -0.75 3.46
N ILE A 248 -3.06 -0.77 2.71
CA ILE A 248 -3.79 -2.01 2.42
C ILE A 248 -2.88 -3.02 1.71
N PRO A 249 -2.32 -2.77 0.52
CA PRO A 249 -1.42 -3.74 -0.11
C PRO A 249 -0.14 -3.99 0.70
N ALA A 250 0.37 -3.01 1.45
CA ALA A 250 1.54 -3.20 2.29
C ALA A 250 1.31 -4.26 3.39
N ILE A 251 0.13 -4.27 4.02
CA ILE A 251 -0.26 -5.30 4.99
C ILE A 251 -0.17 -6.69 4.35
N TYR A 252 -0.80 -6.88 3.20
CA TYR A 252 -0.80 -8.16 2.48
C TYR A 252 0.61 -8.60 2.05
N LEU A 253 1.43 -7.68 1.55
CA LEU A 253 2.84 -7.94 1.23
C LEU A 253 3.62 -8.42 2.47
N HIS A 254 3.47 -7.75 3.59
CA HIS A 254 4.13 -8.19 4.82
C HIS A 254 3.64 -9.57 5.27
N LEU A 255 2.34 -9.89 5.16
CA LEU A 255 1.81 -11.19 5.59
C LEU A 255 2.33 -12.34 4.72
N VAL A 256 2.44 -12.16 3.38
CA VAL A 256 3.06 -13.21 2.55
C VAL A 256 4.55 -13.37 2.88
N ALA A 257 5.29 -12.29 3.18
CA ALA A 257 6.66 -12.39 3.65
C ALA A 257 6.77 -13.17 4.97
N VAL A 258 5.79 -13.04 5.89
CA VAL A 258 5.74 -13.88 7.11
C VAL A 258 5.69 -15.35 6.72
N MET A 259 4.81 -15.72 5.78
CA MET A 259 4.65 -17.11 5.32
C MET A 259 5.94 -17.63 4.69
N ASP A 260 6.58 -16.81 3.83
CA ASP A 260 7.84 -17.15 3.17
C ASP A 260 8.96 -17.39 4.20
N TYR A 261 9.16 -16.43 5.12
CA TYR A 261 10.24 -16.52 6.11
C TYR A 261 10.00 -17.62 7.15
N MET A 262 8.75 -17.98 7.45
CA MET A 262 8.45 -19.18 8.24
C MET A 262 8.89 -20.45 7.50
N SER A 263 8.56 -20.55 6.21
CA SER A 263 8.96 -21.68 5.36
C SER A 263 10.49 -21.79 5.20
N LEU A 264 11.17 -20.64 5.13
CA LEU A 264 12.64 -20.53 5.10
C LEU A 264 13.31 -20.68 6.48
N LYS A 265 12.54 -20.92 7.54
CA LYS A 265 13.02 -21.05 8.94
C LYS A 265 13.72 -19.78 9.46
N ALA A 266 13.40 -18.61 8.92
CA ALA A 266 13.91 -17.30 9.32
C ALA A 266 12.93 -16.58 10.26
N THR A 267 12.67 -17.19 11.43
CA THR A 267 11.60 -16.77 12.36
C THR A 267 11.70 -15.32 12.80
N GLU A 268 12.90 -14.77 13.01
CA GLU A 268 13.08 -13.37 13.42
C GLU A 268 12.61 -12.40 12.32
N LYS A 269 12.90 -12.72 11.05
CA LYS A 269 12.40 -11.93 9.93
C LYS A 269 10.88 -12.03 9.81
N ALA A 270 10.33 -13.23 9.92
CA ALA A 270 8.89 -13.44 9.93
C ALA A 270 8.20 -12.60 11.02
N GLN A 271 8.73 -12.62 12.25
CA GLN A 271 8.20 -11.81 13.35
C GLN A 271 8.30 -10.31 13.07
N THR A 272 9.40 -9.85 12.48
CA THR A 272 9.59 -8.44 12.10
C THR A 272 8.52 -7.99 11.09
N HIS A 273 8.25 -8.80 10.06
CA HIS A 273 7.22 -8.53 9.07
C HIS A 273 5.82 -8.53 9.71
N LEU A 274 5.50 -9.50 10.56
CA LEU A 274 4.22 -9.58 11.24
C LEU A 274 3.95 -8.34 12.10
N LEU A 275 4.91 -7.95 12.93
CA LEU A 275 4.77 -6.76 13.79
C LEU A 275 4.71 -5.46 12.96
N THR A 276 5.36 -5.44 11.80
CA THR A 276 5.27 -4.29 10.88
C THR A 276 3.88 -4.21 10.25
N ALA A 277 3.34 -5.33 9.75
CA ALA A 277 1.96 -5.41 9.25
C ALA A 277 0.96 -4.95 10.32
N TRP A 278 1.14 -5.41 11.55
CA TRP A 278 0.28 -5.05 12.68
C TRP A 278 0.33 -3.56 13.02
N LYS A 279 1.52 -2.94 13.01
CA LYS A 279 1.68 -1.50 13.22
C LYS A 279 1.00 -0.67 12.13
N ILE A 280 0.94 -1.18 10.90
CA ILE A 280 0.25 -0.52 9.79
C ILE A 280 -1.27 -0.69 9.95
N ALA A 281 -1.73 -1.89 10.24
CA ALA A 281 -3.15 -2.24 10.24
C ALA A 281 -3.93 -1.71 11.45
N ARG A 282 -3.39 -1.90 12.65
CA ARG A 282 -4.10 -1.69 13.90
C ARG A 282 -4.65 -0.28 14.11
N PRO A 283 -3.92 0.82 13.82
CA PRO A 283 -4.43 2.17 14.03
C PRO A 283 -5.71 2.51 13.27
N ASP A 284 -5.93 1.84 12.13
CA ASP A 284 -7.09 2.02 11.24
C ASP A 284 -8.03 0.81 11.25
N ASP A 285 -7.77 -0.18 12.11
CA ASP A 285 -8.59 -1.38 12.24
C ASP A 285 -8.62 -2.28 10.97
N LEU A 286 -7.57 -2.27 10.15
CA LEU A 286 -7.49 -3.00 8.89
C LEU A 286 -7.10 -4.48 9.12
N ILE A 287 -7.99 -5.25 9.75
CA ILE A 287 -7.70 -6.60 10.28
C ILE A 287 -8.10 -7.76 9.35
N GLU A 288 -8.85 -7.50 8.27
CA GLU A 288 -9.36 -8.56 7.36
C GLU A 288 -8.23 -9.47 6.86
N ALA A 289 -7.11 -8.88 6.40
CA ALA A 289 -5.98 -9.63 5.88
C ALA A 289 -5.41 -10.65 6.90
N PHE A 290 -5.46 -10.33 8.19
CA PHE A 290 -4.99 -11.25 9.24
C PHE A 290 -5.96 -12.42 9.42
N GLY A 291 -7.27 -12.20 9.31
CA GLY A 291 -8.28 -13.24 9.31
C GLY A 291 -8.13 -14.16 8.11
N GLU A 292 -8.04 -13.60 6.89
CA GLU A 292 -7.84 -14.36 5.65
C GLU A 292 -6.59 -15.28 5.70
N HIS A 293 -5.53 -14.85 6.39
CA HIS A 293 -4.27 -15.62 6.52
C HIS A 293 -4.16 -16.41 7.82
N HIS A 294 -5.17 -16.36 8.70
CA HIS A 294 -5.12 -17.01 10.01
C HIS A 294 -4.83 -18.52 9.92
N GLY A 295 -5.39 -19.21 8.94
CA GLY A 295 -5.15 -20.64 8.74
C GLY A 295 -3.68 -21.03 8.57
N LEU A 296 -2.86 -20.11 8.04
CA LEU A 296 -1.42 -20.30 7.81
C LEU A 296 -0.56 -19.66 8.92
N LEU A 297 -1.02 -18.57 9.51
CA LEU A 297 -0.26 -17.76 10.45
C LEU A 297 -0.71 -17.88 11.92
N GLY A 298 -1.74 -18.68 12.23
CA GLY A 298 -2.43 -18.71 13.52
C GLY A 298 -1.51 -18.79 14.73
N ALA A 299 -0.53 -19.67 14.72
CA ALA A 299 0.42 -19.80 15.84
C ALA A 299 1.27 -18.53 16.05
N MET A 300 1.69 -17.87 14.97
CA MET A 300 2.44 -16.61 15.06
C MET A 300 1.55 -15.45 15.50
N LEU A 301 0.32 -15.38 14.99
CA LEU A 301 -0.66 -14.37 15.41
C LEU A 301 -1.00 -14.53 16.89
N GLU A 302 -1.20 -15.75 17.36
CA GLU A 302 -1.44 -16.03 18.78
C GLU A 302 -0.25 -15.61 19.65
N ALA A 303 0.97 -15.93 19.23
CA ALA A 303 2.17 -15.61 20.00
C ALA A 303 2.50 -14.09 20.01
N ALA A 304 2.26 -13.41 18.91
CA ALA A 304 2.72 -12.02 18.74
C ALA A 304 1.64 -10.96 19.00
N ILE A 305 0.36 -11.28 18.81
CA ILE A 305 -0.74 -10.32 18.92
C ILE A 305 -1.57 -10.55 20.18
N LYS A 306 -1.97 -11.79 20.47
CA LYS A 306 -2.86 -12.12 21.57
C LYS A 306 -2.41 -11.61 22.96
N PRO A 307 -1.10 -11.65 23.33
CA PRO A 307 -0.67 -11.20 24.66
C PRO A 307 -0.97 -9.72 24.95
N ASP A 308 -0.74 -8.86 23.95
CA ASP A 308 -0.89 -7.41 24.10
C ASP A 308 -2.24 -6.88 23.59
N TRP A 309 -2.90 -7.62 22.67
CA TRP A 309 -4.17 -7.24 22.03
C TRP A 309 -5.15 -8.41 21.93
N PRO A 310 -5.64 -8.96 23.07
CA PRO A 310 -6.49 -10.15 23.07
C PRO A 310 -7.85 -9.94 22.38
N GLU A 311 -8.43 -8.73 22.48
CA GLU A 311 -9.71 -8.43 21.83
C GLU A 311 -9.56 -8.29 20.31
N ASP A 312 -8.48 -7.67 19.83
CA ASP A 312 -8.19 -7.61 18.40
C ASP A 312 -7.93 -9.02 17.84
N PHE A 313 -7.18 -9.86 18.59
CA PHE A 313 -6.93 -11.25 18.20
C PHE A 313 -8.23 -12.06 18.10
N LYS A 314 -9.17 -11.89 19.01
CA LYS A 314 -10.48 -12.51 18.94
C LYS A 314 -11.23 -12.11 17.67
N ARG A 315 -11.24 -10.81 17.33
CA ARG A 315 -11.88 -10.30 16.12
C ARG A 315 -11.23 -10.85 14.84
N ILE A 316 -9.91 -11.03 14.83
CA ILE A 316 -9.19 -11.68 13.71
C ILE A 316 -9.69 -13.12 13.52
N ILE A 317 -9.89 -13.87 14.62
CA ILE A 317 -10.42 -15.24 14.54
C ILE A 317 -11.88 -15.25 14.05
N ASP A 318 -12.69 -14.27 14.45
CA ASP A 318 -14.10 -14.19 14.07
C ASP A 318 -14.27 -13.92 12.54
N ILE A 319 -13.23 -13.47 11.82
CA ILE A 319 -13.19 -13.31 10.35
C ILE A 319 -12.94 -14.65 9.65
N THR A 320 -12.25 -15.60 10.31
CA THR A 320 -11.86 -16.90 9.72
C THR A 320 -13.03 -17.87 9.66
#